data_e19d24006f2783b8bff8f70331921994
#
_entry.id   e19d24006f2783b8bff8f70331921994
#
_cell.length_a   1.000
_cell.length_b   1.000
_cell.length_c   1.000
_cell.angle_alpha   90.00
_cell.angle_beta   90.00
_cell.angle_gamma   90.00
#
_symmetry.space_group_name_H-M   'P 1'
#
loop_
_entity.id
_entity.type
_entity.pdbx_description
1 polymer ?
#
loop_
_entity_poly.entity_id
_entity_poly.type
_entity_poly.pdbx_seq_one_letter_code
_entity_poly.pdbx_strand_id
1 'polypeptide(L)'
;SDLPENQRVRIAAMDVYDGTTFGMSETRGDGHSGYIPVETAIPGRAEGNSTVTVSTNGLSGPWVPVLGIPSQITFSGTGADTQKDGLFVDTWGNAALTTGRAGTMTYDVRTTFVEPIHDEELSSLSVAPNTSKDTHVPEGIGAMATDLTQNASTALAAARAIEHHLSTYGYYLNENTQFSRPGVRADRLERMISGDENLIGDDQQYTALMALMLHQLGINARVVMGAYPEGGSQGGAASLRGSDIRAW
;
A
#
# COMPACT_ATOMS: atom_id res chain seq x y z
N SER A 1 -21.02 -9.21 -11.34
CA SER A 1 -21.27 -9.24 -9.87
C SER A 1 -20.83 -7.93 -9.27
N ASP A 2 -21.59 -7.44 -8.30
CA ASP A 2 -21.24 -6.19 -7.62
C ASP A 2 -19.89 -6.36 -6.90
N LEU A 3 -19.10 -5.28 -6.84
CA LEU A 3 -17.89 -5.28 -6.04
C LEU A 3 -18.29 -5.49 -4.57
N PRO A 4 -17.64 -6.38 -3.83
CA PRO A 4 -17.88 -6.51 -2.39
C PRO A 4 -17.63 -5.15 -1.70
N GLU A 5 -18.38 -4.90 -0.63
CA GLU A 5 -18.21 -3.68 0.16
C GLU A 5 -16.77 -3.60 0.71
N ASN A 6 -16.25 -2.39 0.83
CA ASN A 6 -14.92 -2.09 1.38
C ASN A 6 -13.72 -2.65 0.60
N GLN A 7 -13.89 -3.03 -0.67
CA GLN A 7 -12.75 -3.44 -1.49
C GLN A 7 -11.92 -2.24 -1.90
N ARG A 8 -10.62 -2.33 -1.63
CA ARG A 8 -9.65 -1.29 -1.98
C ARG A 8 -9.10 -1.51 -3.38
N VAL A 9 -9.07 -0.45 -4.18
CA VAL A 9 -8.31 -0.44 -5.43
C VAL A 9 -6.88 -0.06 -5.08
N ARG A 10 -5.96 -1.00 -5.23
CA ARG A 10 -4.53 -0.80 -4.95
C ARG A 10 -3.84 -0.30 -6.22
N ILE A 11 -3.13 0.82 -6.09
CA ILE A 11 -2.35 1.42 -7.18
C ILE A 11 -0.88 1.03 -7.03
N ALA A 12 -0.31 1.23 -5.84
CA ALA A 12 1.09 0.93 -5.55
C ALA A 12 1.23 0.30 -4.16
N ALA A 13 2.25 -0.54 -4.00
CA ALA A 13 2.69 -1.04 -2.70
C ALA A 13 4.21 -0.80 -2.59
N MET A 14 4.64 -0.14 -1.55
CA MET A 14 6.00 0.31 -1.33
C MET A 14 6.50 -0.20 0.02
N ASP A 15 7.73 -0.71 0.06
CA ASP A 15 8.24 -1.46 1.21
C ASP A 15 9.63 -1.00 1.69
N VAL A 16 10.22 0.00 1.06
CA VAL A 16 11.53 0.53 1.43
C VAL A 16 11.51 2.05 1.50
N TYR A 17 12.14 2.58 2.54
CA TYR A 17 12.26 4.02 2.77
C TYR A 17 13.69 4.49 2.55
N ASP A 18 13.88 5.62 1.86
CA ASP A 18 15.20 6.18 1.52
C ASP A 18 15.55 7.48 2.27
N GLY A 19 14.72 7.91 3.22
CA GLY A 19 14.83 9.19 3.92
C GLY A 19 14.05 10.32 3.27
N THR A 20 13.51 10.11 2.09
CA THR A 20 12.74 11.10 1.33
C THR A 20 11.36 10.61 0.99
N THR A 21 11.24 9.34 0.62
CA THR A 21 9.99 8.71 0.20
C THR A 21 10.03 7.21 0.43
N PHE A 22 8.85 6.58 0.39
CA PHE A 22 8.77 5.15 0.22
C PHE A 22 8.87 4.78 -1.24
N GLY A 23 9.58 3.71 -1.51
CA GLY A 23 9.78 3.10 -2.82
C GLY A 23 9.55 1.60 -2.79
N MET A 24 9.81 0.98 -3.93
CA MET A 24 9.75 -0.47 -4.08
C MET A 24 11.17 -1.03 -3.96
N SER A 25 11.34 -2.08 -3.15
CA SER A 25 12.62 -2.79 -3.11
C SER A 25 12.91 -3.48 -4.45
N GLU A 26 14.14 -3.34 -4.93
CA GLU A 26 14.59 -3.99 -6.17
C GLU A 26 14.68 -5.51 -6.01
N THR A 27 15.03 -5.96 -4.79
CA THR A 27 15.17 -7.36 -4.46
C THR A 27 14.54 -7.66 -3.11
N ARG A 28 13.95 -8.84 -2.97
CA ARG A 28 13.51 -9.37 -1.68
C ARG A 28 14.68 -9.81 -0.83
N GLY A 29 14.42 -10.01 0.47
CA GLY A 29 15.41 -10.58 1.39
C GLY A 29 15.85 -11.99 1.01
N ASP A 30 15.11 -12.71 0.19
CA ASP A 30 15.46 -14.01 -0.41
C ASP A 30 16.29 -13.87 -1.71
N GLY A 31 16.62 -12.65 -2.12
CA GLY A 31 17.39 -12.35 -3.34
C GLY A 31 16.58 -12.30 -4.63
N HIS A 32 15.26 -12.49 -4.58
CA HIS A 32 14.40 -12.39 -5.76
C HIS A 32 13.85 -10.98 -5.97
N SER A 33 13.61 -10.60 -7.22
CA SER A 33 12.95 -9.33 -7.54
C SER A 33 11.52 -9.28 -6.97
N GLY A 34 11.12 -8.15 -6.42
CA GLY A 34 9.75 -7.91 -5.96
C GLY A 34 8.76 -7.99 -7.11
N TYR A 35 9.10 -7.37 -8.24
CA TYR A 35 8.30 -7.36 -9.46
C TYR A 35 8.84 -8.37 -10.47
N ILE A 36 7.98 -9.27 -10.91
CA ILE A 36 8.30 -10.27 -11.94
C ILE A 36 7.54 -9.96 -13.22
N PRO A 37 8.14 -10.16 -14.39
CA PRO A 37 7.44 -10.02 -15.66
C PRO A 37 6.40 -11.14 -15.80
N VAL A 38 5.23 -10.78 -16.29
CA VAL A 38 4.14 -11.73 -16.60
C VAL A 38 3.49 -11.36 -17.92
N GLU A 39 2.98 -12.36 -18.64
CA GLU A 39 2.20 -12.07 -19.85
C GLU A 39 0.75 -11.71 -19.52
N THR A 40 0.07 -12.56 -18.76
CA THR A 40 -1.31 -12.35 -18.29
C THR A 40 -1.53 -13.05 -16.96
N ALA A 41 -1.23 -14.36 -16.88
CA ALA A 41 -1.39 -15.14 -15.65
C ALA A 41 -0.25 -14.89 -14.66
N ILE A 42 -0.60 -14.75 -13.39
CA ILE A 42 0.35 -14.48 -12.30
C ILE A 42 0.79 -15.82 -11.70
N PRO A 43 2.07 -16.16 -11.76
CA PRO A 43 2.59 -17.41 -11.25
C PRO A 43 2.30 -17.64 -9.76
N GLY A 44 1.99 -18.89 -9.39
CA GLY A 44 1.74 -19.26 -8.00
C GLY A 44 0.40 -18.79 -7.43
N ARG A 45 -0.48 -18.24 -8.27
CA ARG A 45 -1.84 -17.83 -7.87
C ARG A 45 -2.87 -18.87 -8.32
N ALA A 46 -3.79 -19.20 -7.40
CA ALA A 46 -5.00 -19.93 -7.76
C ALA A 46 -5.87 -19.05 -8.67
N GLU A 47 -6.61 -19.68 -9.54
CA GLU A 47 -7.50 -18.97 -10.46
C GLU A 47 -8.56 -18.19 -9.67
N GLY A 48 -8.66 -16.89 -9.95
CA GLY A 48 -9.63 -16.01 -9.30
C GLY A 48 -11.07 -16.35 -9.69
N ASN A 49 -11.97 -16.15 -8.76
CA ASN A 49 -13.40 -16.45 -8.92
C ASN A 49 -14.23 -15.25 -9.40
N SER A 50 -13.62 -14.09 -9.51
CA SER A 50 -14.25 -12.83 -9.92
C SER A 50 -13.45 -12.15 -11.02
N THR A 51 -14.13 -11.43 -11.90
CA THR A 51 -13.48 -10.61 -12.93
C THR A 51 -13.99 -9.18 -12.80
N VAL A 52 -13.05 -8.24 -12.76
CA VAL A 52 -13.32 -6.80 -12.70
C VAL A 52 -12.67 -6.12 -13.91
N THR A 53 -13.48 -5.41 -14.68
CA THR A 53 -12.96 -4.57 -15.76
C THR A 53 -12.55 -3.22 -15.20
N VAL A 54 -11.32 -2.82 -15.44
CA VAL A 54 -10.77 -1.53 -15.04
C VAL A 54 -10.48 -0.70 -16.28
N SER A 55 -10.92 0.56 -16.25
CA SER A 55 -10.55 1.56 -17.25
C SER A 55 -9.91 2.75 -16.56
N THR A 56 -8.71 3.12 -17.00
CA THR A 56 -7.99 4.28 -16.45
C THR A 56 -7.91 5.38 -17.51
N ASN A 57 -8.00 6.61 -17.07
CA ASN A 57 -7.80 7.77 -17.92
C ASN A 57 -6.96 8.81 -17.17
N GLY A 58 -5.81 9.16 -17.74
CA GLY A 58 -4.93 10.19 -17.16
C GLY A 58 -4.17 9.75 -15.91
N LEU A 59 -4.15 8.45 -15.57
CA LEU A 59 -3.30 7.95 -14.49
C LEU A 59 -1.83 8.13 -14.88
N SER A 60 -1.09 8.84 -14.05
CA SER A 60 0.34 9.07 -14.25
C SER A 60 1.18 7.91 -13.70
N GLY A 61 2.35 7.70 -14.30
CA GLY A 61 3.28 6.65 -13.88
C GLY A 61 2.97 5.28 -14.50
N PRO A 62 3.69 4.23 -14.08
CA PRO A 62 3.60 2.90 -14.68
C PRO A 62 2.49 2.04 -14.07
N TRP A 63 1.73 2.54 -13.13
CA TRP A 63 0.84 1.76 -12.27
C TRP A 63 -0.35 1.16 -13.02
N VAL A 64 -0.65 -0.09 -12.70
CA VAL A 64 -1.84 -0.83 -13.15
C VAL A 64 -2.69 -1.11 -11.90
N PRO A 65 -3.75 -0.33 -11.65
CA PRO A 65 -4.62 -0.52 -10.49
C PRO A 65 -5.23 -1.92 -10.44
N VAL A 66 -5.20 -2.56 -9.27
CA VAL A 66 -5.71 -3.92 -9.07
C VAL A 66 -6.56 -4.02 -7.80
N LEU A 67 -7.41 -5.02 -7.74
CA LEU A 67 -8.28 -5.31 -6.60
C LEU A 67 -8.07 -6.75 -6.11
N GLY A 68 -8.31 -6.98 -4.82
CA GLY A 68 -8.22 -8.30 -4.22
C GLY A 68 -6.83 -8.94 -4.37
N ILE A 69 -6.80 -10.24 -4.60
CA ILE A 69 -5.62 -11.02 -4.94
C ILE A 69 -5.69 -11.35 -6.44
N PRO A 70 -5.00 -10.60 -7.30
CA PRO A 70 -5.07 -10.82 -8.74
C PRO A 70 -4.39 -12.14 -9.12
N SER A 71 -5.02 -12.88 -10.04
CA SER A 71 -4.47 -14.10 -10.63
C SER A 71 -4.17 -13.95 -12.12
N GLN A 72 -4.82 -12.98 -12.76
CA GLN A 72 -4.61 -12.68 -14.19
C GLN A 72 -4.95 -11.22 -14.48
N ILE A 73 -4.20 -10.61 -15.39
CA ILE A 73 -4.46 -9.26 -15.93
C ILE A 73 -4.43 -9.36 -17.44
N THR A 74 -5.50 -8.95 -18.10
CA THR A 74 -5.65 -9.05 -19.56
C THR A 74 -6.01 -7.69 -20.13
N PHE A 75 -5.07 -7.06 -20.82
CA PHE A 75 -5.31 -5.78 -21.48
C PHE A 75 -6.15 -5.92 -22.74
N SER A 76 -6.90 -4.89 -23.07
CA SER A 76 -7.76 -4.81 -24.25
C SER A 76 -7.72 -3.41 -24.86
N GLY A 77 -8.13 -3.31 -26.13
CA GLY A 77 -8.15 -2.05 -26.87
C GLY A 77 -6.79 -1.63 -27.43
N THR A 78 -6.67 -0.35 -27.77
CA THR A 78 -5.46 0.19 -28.41
C THR A 78 -4.28 0.16 -27.45
N GLY A 79 -3.14 -0.41 -27.86
CA GLY A 79 -1.91 -0.52 -27.07
C GLY A 79 -1.87 -1.72 -26.11
N ALA A 80 -2.86 -2.60 -26.15
CA ALA A 80 -2.94 -3.79 -25.28
C ALA A 80 -1.67 -4.66 -25.33
N ASP A 81 -1.12 -4.91 -26.51
CA ASP A 81 0.08 -5.72 -26.68
C ASP A 81 1.30 -5.07 -25.99
N THR A 82 1.49 -3.77 -26.19
CA THR A 82 2.59 -3.03 -25.55
C THR A 82 2.45 -3.00 -24.03
N GLN A 83 1.23 -2.86 -23.55
CA GLN A 83 0.94 -2.88 -22.10
C GLN A 83 1.21 -4.25 -21.50
N LYS A 84 0.80 -5.32 -22.21
CA LYS A 84 1.03 -6.70 -21.82
C LYS A 84 2.52 -7.04 -21.80
N ASP A 85 3.25 -6.70 -22.87
CA ASP A 85 4.68 -7.00 -22.99
C ASP A 85 5.53 -6.30 -21.91
N GLY A 86 5.03 -5.18 -21.37
CA GLY A 86 5.66 -4.45 -20.28
C GLY A 86 5.08 -4.74 -18.89
N LEU A 87 4.24 -5.76 -18.72
CA LEU A 87 3.55 -6.04 -17.45
C LEU A 87 4.47 -6.72 -16.44
N PHE A 88 4.53 -6.14 -15.24
CA PHE A 88 5.21 -6.70 -14.07
C PHE A 88 4.27 -6.73 -12.88
N VAL A 89 4.37 -7.76 -12.06
CA VAL A 89 3.54 -7.94 -10.87
C VAL A 89 4.39 -8.25 -9.66
N ASP A 90 4.16 -7.52 -8.57
CA ASP A 90 4.60 -7.89 -7.25
C ASP A 90 3.59 -8.85 -6.61
N THR A 91 3.95 -10.12 -6.55
CA THR A 91 3.09 -11.17 -6.02
C THR A 91 2.88 -11.08 -4.52
N TRP A 92 3.73 -10.36 -3.78
CA TRP A 92 3.62 -10.15 -2.34
C TRP A 92 2.79 -8.90 -2.00
N GLY A 93 3.06 -7.80 -2.71
CA GLY A 93 2.30 -6.56 -2.56
C GLY A 93 0.93 -6.61 -3.22
N ASN A 94 0.68 -7.62 -4.08
CA ASN A 94 -0.48 -7.66 -4.95
C ASN A 94 -0.64 -6.33 -5.73
N ALA A 95 0.47 -5.85 -6.27
CA ALA A 95 0.54 -4.62 -7.06
C ALA A 95 1.06 -4.93 -8.46
N ALA A 96 0.69 -4.11 -9.43
CA ALA A 96 1.10 -4.30 -10.81
C ALA A 96 1.53 -2.98 -11.44
N LEU A 97 2.46 -3.08 -12.39
CA LEU A 97 2.89 -1.96 -13.21
C LEU A 97 3.12 -2.40 -14.66
N THR A 98 3.09 -1.47 -15.58
CA THR A 98 3.51 -1.71 -16.96
C THR A 98 4.50 -0.65 -17.43
N THR A 99 5.54 -1.09 -18.11
CA THR A 99 6.48 -0.20 -18.81
C THR A 99 5.94 0.25 -20.17
N GLY A 100 4.89 -0.42 -20.68
CA GLY A 100 4.16 -0.03 -21.88
C GLY A 100 3.26 1.16 -21.57
N ARG A 101 3.77 2.36 -21.83
CA ARG A 101 3.05 3.60 -21.55
C ARG A 101 1.74 3.69 -22.32
N ALA A 102 0.63 3.91 -21.59
CA ALA A 102 -0.62 4.36 -22.17
C ALA A 102 -1.30 5.33 -21.21
N GLY A 103 -1.73 6.47 -21.71
CA GLY A 103 -2.54 7.43 -20.94
C GLY A 103 -3.92 6.88 -20.58
N THR A 104 -4.41 5.92 -21.37
CA THR A 104 -5.67 5.21 -21.14
C THR A 104 -5.40 3.72 -21.26
N MET A 105 -5.86 2.94 -20.28
CA MET A 105 -5.78 1.48 -20.30
C MET A 105 -7.18 0.92 -20.03
N THR A 106 -7.51 -0.17 -20.71
CA THR A 106 -8.66 -1.00 -20.36
C THR A 106 -8.19 -2.44 -20.24
N TYR A 107 -8.52 -3.07 -19.12
CA TYR A 107 -8.09 -4.43 -18.83
C TYR A 107 -9.04 -5.12 -17.86
N ASP A 108 -9.06 -6.43 -17.92
CA ASP A 108 -9.72 -7.28 -16.96
C ASP A 108 -8.74 -7.80 -15.93
N VAL A 109 -9.12 -7.71 -14.66
CA VAL A 109 -8.42 -8.32 -13.52
C VAL A 109 -9.23 -9.51 -13.05
N ARG A 110 -8.71 -10.72 -13.23
CA ARG A 110 -9.25 -11.90 -12.59
C ARG A 110 -8.67 -12.00 -11.18
N THR A 111 -9.54 -12.06 -10.18
CA THR A 111 -9.13 -11.87 -8.79
C THR A 111 -9.96 -12.72 -7.82
N THR A 112 -9.42 -12.90 -6.62
CA THR A 112 -10.16 -13.39 -5.46
C THR A 112 -10.29 -12.28 -4.46
N PHE A 113 -11.50 -11.96 -4.04
CA PHE A 113 -11.74 -11.08 -2.92
C PHE A 113 -11.64 -11.87 -1.62
N VAL A 114 -10.91 -11.31 -0.66
CA VAL A 114 -10.71 -11.92 0.65
C VAL A 114 -11.53 -11.14 1.66
N GLU A 115 -12.32 -11.83 2.45
CA GLU A 115 -13.02 -11.23 3.57
C GLU A 115 -12.01 -10.74 4.62
N PRO A 116 -12.32 -9.64 5.32
CA PRO A 116 -11.48 -9.19 6.42
C PRO A 116 -11.31 -10.30 7.47
N ILE A 117 -10.07 -10.57 7.83
CA ILE A 117 -9.76 -11.53 8.90
C ILE A 117 -9.87 -10.81 10.23
N HIS A 118 -10.53 -11.43 11.21
CA HIS A 118 -10.68 -10.87 12.55
C HIS A 118 -9.40 -10.97 13.36
N ASP A 119 -9.18 -10.00 14.27
CA ASP A 119 -7.97 -9.93 15.11
C ASP A 119 -7.72 -11.21 15.92
N GLU A 120 -8.78 -11.91 16.33
CA GLU A 120 -8.67 -13.19 17.04
C GLU A 120 -7.95 -14.27 16.23
N GLU A 121 -8.24 -14.35 14.93
CA GLU A 121 -7.59 -15.28 14.00
C GLU A 121 -6.15 -14.83 13.68
N LEU A 122 -5.95 -13.52 13.51
CA LEU A 122 -4.64 -12.92 13.23
C LEU A 122 -3.66 -13.07 14.40
N SER A 123 -4.16 -13.08 15.64
CA SER A 123 -3.32 -13.13 16.85
C SER A 123 -2.45 -14.38 16.93
N SER A 124 -2.87 -15.48 16.30
CA SER A 124 -2.16 -16.76 16.26
C SER A 124 -1.16 -16.86 15.11
N LEU A 125 -1.16 -15.93 14.16
CA LEU A 125 -0.30 -15.97 13.00
C LEU A 125 1.09 -15.38 13.30
N SER A 126 2.13 -16.04 12.77
CA SER A 126 3.46 -15.46 12.72
C SER A 126 3.56 -14.52 11.51
N VAL A 127 4.17 -13.36 11.72
CA VAL A 127 4.48 -12.44 10.62
C VAL A 127 5.85 -12.72 10.04
N ALA A 128 6.01 -12.47 8.75
CA ALA A 128 7.32 -12.53 8.12
C ALA A 128 8.22 -11.42 8.71
N PRO A 129 9.51 -11.72 8.96
CA PRO A 129 10.45 -10.72 9.44
C PRO A 129 10.61 -9.59 8.42
N ASN A 130 10.86 -8.37 8.92
CA ASN A 130 11.17 -7.25 8.06
C ASN A 130 12.52 -7.49 7.36
N THR A 131 12.53 -7.36 6.04
CA THR A 131 13.73 -7.45 5.20
C THR A 131 14.02 -6.14 4.46
N SER A 132 13.25 -5.09 4.72
CA SER A 132 13.45 -3.75 4.15
C SER A 132 14.80 -3.19 4.55
N LYS A 133 15.43 -2.51 3.62
CA LYS A 133 16.72 -1.83 3.83
C LYS A 133 16.48 -0.31 3.89
N ASP A 134 15.70 0.09 4.87
CA ASP A 134 15.43 1.51 5.07
C ASP A 134 16.70 2.28 5.39
N THR A 135 16.81 3.47 4.86
CA THR A 135 17.93 4.38 5.12
C THR A 135 17.42 5.73 5.59
N HIS A 136 18.26 6.44 6.36
CA HIS A 136 17.95 7.78 6.87
C HIS A 136 16.64 7.85 7.68
N VAL A 137 16.27 6.77 8.36
CA VAL A 137 15.12 6.75 9.27
C VAL A 137 15.44 7.63 10.48
N PRO A 138 14.54 8.56 10.88
CA PRO A 138 14.73 9.34 12.11
C PRO A 138 14.90 8.44 13.34
N GLU A 139 15.90 8.72 14.17
CA GLU A 139 16.25 7.89 15.33
C GLU A 139 15.10 7.78 16.34
N GLY A 140 14.33 8.85 16.50
CA GLY A 140 13.17 8.90 17.41
C GLY A 140 12.06 7.93 17.05
N ILE A 141 11.94 7.49 15.79
CA ILE A 141 10.90 6.53 15.36
C ILE A 141 11.07 5.18 16.06
N GLY A 142 12.29 4.66 16.11
CA GLY A 142 12.58 3.39 16.78
C GLY A 142 12.35 3.44 18.28
N ALA A 143 12.76 4.54 18.93
CA ALA A 143 12.51 4.75 20.35
C ALA A 143 11.02 4.81 20.67
N MET A 144 10.26 5.59 19.92
CA MET A 144 8.81 5.70 20.07
C MET A 144 8.11 4.36 19.82
N ALA A 145 8.50 3.61 18.77
CA ALA A 145 7.95 2.29 18.51
C ALA A 145 8.16 1.33 19.70
N THR A 146 9.36 1.32 20.28
CA THR A 146 9.70 0.50 21.44
C THR A 146 8.85 0.87 22.65
N ASP A 147 8.71 2.16 22.95
CA ASP A 147 7.93 2.65 24.09
C ASP A 147 6.44 2.29 23.94
N LEU A 148 5.86 2.48 22.77
CA LEU A 148 4.46 2.18 22.53
C LEU A 148 4.13 0.68 22.62
N THR A 149 5.09 -0.17 22.33
CA THR A 149 4.89 -1.61 22.22
C THR A 149 5.47 -2.44 23.35
N GLN A 150 5.96 -1.80 24.43
CA GLN A 150 6.61 -2.48 25.57
C GLN A 150 5.75 -3.60 26.22
N ASN A 151 4.44 -3.51 26.12
CA ASN A 151 3.49 -4.51 26.64
C ASN A 151 2.90 -5.42 25.53
N ALA A 152 3.32 -5.28 24.30
CA ALA A 152 2.82 -6.09 23.20
C ALA A 152 3.52 -7.44 23.17
N SER A 153 2.74 -8.53 23.21
CA SER A 153 3.26 -9.90 23.17
C SER A 153 3.29 -10.50 21.76
N THR A 154 2.65 -9.87 20.80
CA THR A 154 2.57 -10.33 19.40
C THR A 154 2.77 -9.15 18.44
N ALA A 155 3.12 -9.46 17.19
CA ALA A 155 3.24 -8.44 16.15
C ALA A 155 1.91 -7.69 15.90
N LEU A 156 0.78 -8.41 15.98
CA LEU A 156 -0.53 -7.77 15.88
C LEU A 156 -0.78 -6.81 17.04
N ALA A 157 -0.47 -7.21 18.28
CA ALA A 157 -0.63 -6.35 19.44
C ALA A 157 0.27 -5.09 19.34
N ALA A 158 1.49 -5.23 18.81
CA ALA A 158 2.37 -4.10 18.53
C ALA A 158 1.77 -3.15 17.49
N ALA A 159 1.27 -3.69 16.37
CA ALA A 159 0.62 -2.89 15.33
C ALA A 159 -0.61 -2.15 15.87
N ARG A 160 -1.45 -2.81 16.66
CA ARG A 160 -2.63 -2.17 17.29
C ARG A 160 -2.27 -1.11 18.32
N ALA A 161 -1.18 -1.29 19.08
CA ALA A 161 -0.71 -0.28 20.01
C ALA A 161 -0.25 1.00 19.28
N ILE A 162 0.48 0.85 18.19
CA ILE A 162 0.91 1.98 17.35
C ILE A 162 -0.30 2.65 16.70
N GLU A 163 -1.20 1.88 16.07
CA GLU A 163 -2.43 2.39 15.45
C GLU A 163 -3.28 3.18 16.45
N HIS A 164 -3.48 2.64 17.64
CA HIS A 164 -4.23 3.30 18.72
C HIS A 164 -3.59 4.63 19.10
N HIS A 165 -2.27 4.66 19.28
CA HIS A 165 -1.56 5.90 19.61
C HIS A 165 -1.72 6.95 18.50
N LEU A 166 -1.43 6.59 17.24
CA LEU A 166 -1.51 7.50 16.12
C LEU A 166 -2.94 8.03 15.91
N SER A 167 -3.96 7.19 16.09
CA SER A 167 -5.37 7.59 15.92
C SER A 167 -5.91 8.42 17.10
N THR A 168 -5.40 8.21 18.31
CA THR A 168 -5.89 8.89 19.51
C THR A 168 -5.23 10.24 19.73
N TYR A 169 -3.93 10.33 19.48
CA TYR A 169 -3.13 11.53 19.74
C TYR A 169 -2.75 12.30 18.47
N GLY A 170 -3.05 11.72 17.30
CA GLY A 170 -2.80 12.36 16.03
C GLY A 170 -3.89 13.38 15.64
N TYR A 171 -3.46 14.44 14.98
CA TYR A 171 -4.35 15.43 14.37
C TYR A 171 -4.22 15.34 12.86
N TYR A 172 -5.31 14.95 12.20
CA TYR A 172 -5.34 14.87 10.75
C TYR A 172 -5.47 16.28 10.13
N LEU A 173 -4.52 16.64 9.29
CA LEU A 173 -4.54 17.88 8.54
C LEU A 173 -4.00 17.68 7.12
N ASN A 174 -4.88 17.74 6.14
CA ASN A 174 -4.56 17.57 4.72
C ASN A 174 -4.46 18.91 3.98
N GLU A 175 -3.93 19.94 4.64
CA GLU A 175 -3.74 21.25 4.06
C GLU A 175 -2.27 21.67 4.15
N ASN A 176 -1.76 22.29 3.09
CA ASN A 176 -0.42 22.87 3.12
C ASN A 176 -0.44 24.17 3.92
N THR A 177 -0.20 24.07 5.21
CA THR A 177 -0.15 25.19 6.14
C THR A 177 1.22 25.27 6.81
N GLN A 178 1.43 26.28 7.64
CA GLN A 178 2.64 26.34 8.49
C GLN A 178 2.73 25.18 9.49
N PHE A 179 1.63 24.49 9.79
CA PHE A 179 1.55 23.38 10.74
C PHE A 179 1.57 22.00 10.06
N SER A 180 1.28 21.93 8.78
CA SER A 180 1.34 20.68 8.01
C SER A 180 2.02 20.93 6.68
N ARG A 181 3.21 20.38 6.53
CA ARG A 181 3.95 20.37 5.27
C ARG A 181 3.79 18.99 4.65
N PRO A 182 3.48 18.90 3.35
CA PRO A 182 3.32 17.61 2.67
C PRO A 182 4.65 16.85 2.58
N GLY A 183 4.52 15.55 2.37
CA GLY A 183 5.63 14.65 2.14
C GLY A 183 6.13 13.94 3.39
N VAL A 184 6.90 12.89 3.16
CA VAL A 184 7.35 11.93 4.17
C VAL A 184 8.87 11.96 4.38
N ARG A 185 9.52 13.10 4.11
CA ARG A 185 10.95 13.27 4.35
C ARG A 185 11.30 13.06 5.84
N ALA A 186 12.50 12.55 6.08
CA ALA A 186 12.98 12.24 7.42
C ALA A 186 12.83 13.43 8.39
N ASP A 187 13.23 14.64 7.95
CA ASP A 187 13.12 15.85 8.76
C ASP A 187 11.67 16.26 9.09
N ARG A 188 10.72 15.89 8.22
CA ARG A 188 9.29 16.12 8.46
C ARG A 188 8.73 15.12 9.45
N LEU A 189 9.05 13.84 9.29
CA LEU A 189 8.61 12.78 10.21
C LEU A 189 9.23 12.97 11.62
N GLU A 190 10.49 13.40 11.68
CA GLU A 190 11.15 13.70 12.96
C GLU A 190 10.45 14.83 13.73
N ARG A 191 10.11 15.92 13.08
CA ARG A 191 9.32 17.00 13.70
C ARG A 191 7.95 16.54 14.17
N MET A 192 7.31 15.66 13.42
CA MET A 192 5.99 15.13 13.76
C MET A 192 6.02 14.32 15.07
N ILE A 193 7.12 13.63 15.38
CA ILE A 193 7.26 12.80 16.60
C ILE A 193 8.01 13.50 17.73
N SER A 194 8.67 14.64 17.51
CA SER A 194 9.48 15.33 18.51
C SER A 194 8.67 16.07 19.58
N GLY A 195 7.35 16.07 19.48
CA GLY A 195 6.47 16.70 20.45
C GLY A 195 6.23 18.20 20.21
N ASP A 196 6.97 18.83 19.32
CA ASP A 196 6.83 20.26 19.02
C ASP A 196 5.59 20.58 18.16
N GLU A 197 5.08 19.59 17.42
CA GLU A 197 3.98 19.75 16.46
C GLU A 197 2.78 18.80 16.71
N ASN A 198 2.62 18.22 17.88
CA ASN A 198 1.43 17.43 18.29
C ASN A 198 0.97 16.34 17.29
N LEU A 199 1.87 15.60 16.66
CA LEU A 199 1.52 14.55 15.68
C LEU A 199 0.57 15.06 14.58
N ILE A 200 0.75 16.27 14.05
CA ILE A 200 -0.07 16.80 12.96
C ILE A 200 0.42 16.25 11.62
N GLY A 201 -0.45 15.61 10.85
CA GLY A 201 -0.10 15.05 9.56
C GLY A 201 -1.30 14.61 8.73
N ASP A 202 -1.00 14.18 7.50
CA ASP A 202 -1.94 13.59 6.56
C ASP A 202 -1.85 12.06 6.55
N ASP A 203 -2.67 11.41 5.72
CA ASP A 203 -2.71 9.96 5.55
C ASP A 203 -1.34 9.37 5.14
N GLN A 204 -0.58 10.06 4.29
CA GLN A 204 0.73 9.59 3.83
C GLN A 204 1.74 9.59 4.98
N GLN A 205 1.73 10.61 5.81
CA GLN A 205 2.66 10.76 6.94
C GLN A 205 2.35 9.75 8.05
N TYR A 206 1.08 9.57 8.39
CA TYR A 206 0.68 8.56 9.38
C TYR A 206 0.98 7.14 8.92
N THR A 207 0.70 6.84 7.65
CA THR A 207 1.03 5.53 7.08
C THR A 207 2.53 5.28 7.06
N ALA A 208 3.32 6.29 6.67
CA ALA A 208 4.78 6.21 6.69
C ALA A 208 5.33 5.99 8.10
N LEU A 209 4.83 6.74 9.10
CA LEU A 209 5.23 6.56 10.51
C LEU A 209 4.92 5.15 10.99
N MET A 210 3.70 4.66 10.74
CA MET A 210 3.30 3.32 11.15
C MET A 210 4.18 2.25 10.52
N ALA A 211 4.42 2.33 9.21
CA ALA A 211 5.27 1.39 8.50
C ALA A 211 6.71 1.40 9.04
N LEU A 212 7.30 2.58 9.25
CA LEU A 212 8.66 2.69 9.80
C LEU A 212 8.75 2.19 11.23
N MET A 213 7.77 2.47 12.09
CA MET A 213 7.73 1.94 13.46
C MET A 213 7.70 0.41 13.46
N LEU A 214 6.88 -0.20 12.60
CA LEU A 214 6.82 -1.65 12.44
C LEU A 214 8.14 -2.22 11.92
N HIS A 215 8.77 -1.56 10.95
CA HIS A 215 10.08 -1.96 10.44
C HIS A 215 11.16 -1.95 11.52
N GLN A 216 11.18 -0.93 12.39
CA GLN A 216 12.13 -0.84 13.51
C GLN A 216 11.92 -1.96 14.55
N LEU A 217 10.72 -2.49 14.65
CA LEU A 217 10.38 -3.67 15.48
C LEU A 217 10.65 -5.01 14.78
N GLY A 218 11.19 -5.00 13.55
CA GLY A 218 11.42 -6.20 12.76
C GLY A 218 10.16 -6.81 12.13
N ILE A 219 9.06 -6.07 12.14
CA ILE A 219 7.78 -6.49 11.56
C ILE A 219 7.68 -5.99 10.12
N ASN A 220 7.43 -6.91 9.18
CA ASN A 220 7.27 -6.55 7.78
C ASN A 220 5.97 -5.76 7.57
N ALA A 221 6.11 -4.55 7.04
CA ALA A 221 5.01 -3.67 6.71
C ALA A 221 5.22 -3.01 5.34
N ARG A 222 4.22 -2.39 4.79
CA ARG A 222 4.33 -1.62 3.56
C ARG A 222 3.31 -0.52 3.49
N VAL A 223 3.68 0.55 2.81
CA VAL A 223 2.79 1.64 2.47
C VAL A 223 2.07 1.28 1.18
N VAL A 224 0.76 1.32 1.20
CA VAL A 224 -0.08 1.08 0.02
C VAL A 224 -0.75 2.39 -0.37
N MET A 225 -0.70 2.72 -1.65
CA MET A 225 -1.49 3.80 -2.23
C MET A 225 -2.63 3.24 -3.07
N GLY A 226 -3.79 3.84 -2.93
CA GLY A 226 -4.96 3.41 -3.67
C GLY A 226 -6.21 4.20 -3.31
N ALA A 227 -7.37 3.64 -3.61
CA ALA A 227 -8.63 4.32 -3.36
C ALA A 227 -9.70 3.34 -2.91
N TYR A 228 -10.68 3.88 -2.18
CA TYR A 228 -11.91 3.20 -1.85
C TYR A 228 -13.01 3.68 -2.79
N PRO A 229 -13.79 2.77 -3.38
CA PRO A 229 -15.04 3.15 -4.03
C PRO A 229 -16.04 3.58 -2.95
N GLU A 230 -16.12 4.88 -2.66
CA GLU A 230 -17.11 5.41 -1.73
C GLU A 230 -18.52 5.25 -2.31
N GLY A 231 -19.46 4.73 -1.52
CA GLY A 231 -20.88 4.63 -1.87
C GLY A 231 -21.29 3.33 -2.56
N GLY A 232 -20.45 2.31 -2.57
CA GLY A 232 -20.75 1.04 -3.22
C GLY A 232 -20.82 1.16 -4.75
N SER A 233 -20.89 0.04 -5.44
CA SER A 233 -21.10 0.02 -6.89
C SER A 233 -22.61 0.15 -7.19
N GLN A 234 -23.06 1.31 -7.62
CA GLN A 234 -24.40 1.39 -8.24
C GLN A 234 -24.33 0.71 -9.62
N GLY A 235 -25.03 -0.42 -9.75
CA GLY A 235 -25.07 -1.19 -10.99
C GLY A 235 -23.75 -1.88 -11.35
N GLY A 236 -22.90 -2.23 -10.36
CA GLY A 236 -21.66 -2.96 -10.58
C GLY A 236 -20.48 -2.14 -11.09
N ALA A 237 -20.58 -0.81 -11.15
CA ALA A 237 -19.49 0.07 -11.58
C ALA A 237 -19.20 1.15 -10.51
N ALA A 238 -17.92 1.41 -10.27
CA ALA A 238 -17.45 2.51 -9.42
C ALA A 238 -16.49 3.41 -10.21
N SER A 239 -16.57 4.71 -9.99
CA SER A 239 -15.68 5.70 -10.58
C SER A 239 -14.82 6.32 -9.50
N LEU A 240 -13.50 6.30 -9.69
CA LEU A 240 -12.51 6.85 -8.78
C LEU A 240 -11.76 8.01 -9.45
N ARG A 241 -11.45 9.04 -8.70
CA ARG A 241 -10.68 10.21 -9.13
C ARG A 241 -9.33 10.24 -8.44
N GLY A 242 -8.39 10.99 -8.99
CA GLY A 242 -7.10 11.22 -8.34
C GLY A 242 -7.21 11.81 -6.93
N SER A 243 -8.26 12.59 -6.65
CA SER A 243 -8.56 13.12 -5.32
C SER A 243 -8.97 12.06 -4.28
N ASP A 244 -9.36 10.87 -4.73
CA ASP A 244 -9.81 9.78 -3.85
C ASP A 244 -8.64 8.87 -3.43
N ILE A 245 -7.45 9.11 -4.00
CA ILE A 245 -6.25 8.34 -3.67
C ILE A 245 -5.78 8.70 -2.25
N ARG A 246 -5.55 7.67 -1.45
CA ARG A 246 -5.05 7.73 -0.07
C ARG A 246 -3.91 6.75 0.12
N ALA A 247 -3.15 6.92 1.21
CA ALA A 247 -2.19 5.95 1.71
C ALA A 247 -2.77 5.18 2.92
N TRP A 248 -2.42 3.88 3.05
CA TRP A 248 -2.72 3.03 4.22
C TRP A 248 -1.65 1.98 4.46
#